data_c2014fe3d0d26a1cc9db8c30f2c10239
#
_entry.id   c2014fe3d0d26a1cc9db8c30f2c10239
#
_cell.length_a   1.000
_cell.length_b   1.000
_cell.length_c   1.000
_cell.angle_alpha   90.00
_cell.angle_beta   90.00
_cell.angle_gamma   90.00
#
_symmetry.space_group_name_H-M   'P 1'
#
loop_
_entity.id
_entity.type
_entity.pdbx_description
1 polymer ?
#
loop_
_entity_poly.entity_id
_entity_poly.type
_entity_poly.pdbx_seq_one_letter_code
_entity_poly.pdbx_strand_id
1 'polypeptide(L)'
;LHEALRGHPIYLILTSRHESSVSALSQPDAHRISLERLSPSQAKEMALYLCHEETSEERLDALVSRSDGIPLFLEELVKSSSSDQARSAHHSIPETIPSSLNESLMARIDRMGEEKEILYIAAVIGRSFTKNLLEQIVQRSSSELSSYLNALQDNGLVFRVGIEPFTSYEFKHA
;
A
#
# COMPACT_ATOMS: atom_id res chain seq x y z
N LEU A 1 -15.63 -15.35 -22.55
CA LEU A 1 -15.13 -15.88 -21.27
C LEU A 1 -16.30 -16.24 -20.34
N HIS A 2 -17.27 -15.36 -20.12
CA HIS A 2 -18.42 -15.59 -19.22
C HIS A 2 -19.26 -16.79 -19.68
N GLU A 3 -19.58 -16.93 -20.97
CA GLU A 3 -20.34 -18.09 -21.50
C GLU A 3 -19.58 -19.42 -21.29
N ALA A 4 -18.25 -19.40 -21.41
CA ALA A 4 -17.41 -20.59 -21.21
C ALA A 4 -17.32 -21.03 -19.74
N LEU A 5 -17.66 -20.14 -18.81
CA LEU A 5 -17.63 -20.41 -17.36
C LEU A 5 -18.98 -20.84 -16.79
N ARG A 6 -20.08 -20.70 -17.56
CA ARG A 6 -21.42 -21.12 -17.12
C ARG A 6 -21.47 -22.63 -16.84
N GLY A 7 -22.01 -22.97 -15.69
CA GLY A 7 -22.12 -24.39 -15.25
C GLY A 7 -20.89 -24.94 -14.53
N HIS A 8 -19.83 -24.15 -14.37
CA HIS A 8 -18.68 -24.53 -13.54
C HIS A 8 -18.71 -23.81 -12.20
N PRO A 9 -18.23 -24.40 -11.10
CA PRO A 9 -18.18 -23.77 -9.78
C PRO A 9 -17.01 -22.76 -9.71
N ILE A 10 -17.09 -21.69 -10.52
CA ILE A 10 -16.07 -20.64 -10.65
C ILE A 10 -16.67 -19.32 -10.25
N TYR A 11 -16.00 -18.62 -9.34
CA TYR A 11 -16.31 -17.25 -8.95
C TYR A 11 -15.31 -16.30 -9.57
N LEU A 12 -15.78 -15.38 -10.43
CA LEU A 12 -14.95 -14.41 -11.13
C LEU A 12 -15.12 -13.03 -10.52
N ILE A 13 -14.03 -12.44 -10.02
CA ILE A 13 -13.98 -11.07 -9.51
C ILE A 13 -13.16 -10.24 -10.49
N LEU A 14 -13.76 -9.16 -10.99
CA LEU A 14 -13.11 -8.19 -11.86
C LEU A 14 -13.06 -6.85 -11.16
N THR A 15 -11.88 -6.23 -11.16
CA THR A 15 -11.68 -4.89 -10.61
C THR A 15 -11.32 -3.91 -11.71
N SER A 16 -11.86 -2.69 -11.63
CA SER A 16 -11.57 -1.62 -12.59
C SER A 16 -11.56 -0.28 -11.88
N ARG A 17 -10.70 0.63 -12.32
CA ARG A 17 -10.65 2.03 -11.85
C ARG A 17 -11.67 2.93 -12.55
N HIS A 18 -12.16 2.54 -13.73
CA HIS A 18 -13.07 3.34 -14.53
C HIS A 18 -14.35 2.56 -14.85
N GLU A 19 -15.50 3.19 -14.66
CA GLU A 19 -16.79 2.58 -14.96
C GLU A 19 -16.95 2.20 -16.43
N SER A 20 -16.40 3.01 -17.35
CA SER A 20 -16.49 2.81 -18.80
C SER A 20 -15.81 1.53 -19.32
N SER A 21 -14.84 1.00 -18.57
CA SER A 21 -14.12 -0.22 -18.94
C SER A 21 -14.95 -1.50 -18.75
N VAL A 22 -16.11 -1.39 -18.11
CA VAL A 22 -16.91 -2.53 -17.65
C VAL A 22 -18.20 -2.73 -18.46
N SER A 23 -18.37 -2.01 -19.58
CA SER A 23 -19.53 -2.19 -20.46
C SER A 23 -19.69 -3.63 -20.99
N ALA A 24 -18.61 -4.41 -21.03
CA ALA A 24 -18.65 -5.85 -21.37
C ALA A 24 -19.32 -6.72 -20.28
N LEU A 25 -19.58 -6.18 -19.10
CA LEU A 25 -20.15 -6.88 -17.94
C LEU A 25 -21.61 -6.51 -17.67
N SER A 26 -22.33 -6.01 -18.65
CA SER A 26 -23.81 -5.84 -18.58
C SER A 26 -24.50 -7.20 -18.67
N GLN A 27 -24.05 -8.16 -17.87
CA GLN A 27 -24.67 -9.47 -17.77
C GLN A 27 -25.70 -9.45 -16.63
N PRO A 28 -26.87 -10.08 -16.79
CA PRO A 28 -27.91 -10.07 -15.78
C PRO A 28 -27.50 -10.72 -14.45
N ASP A 29 -26.47 -11.57 -14.47
CA ASP A 29 -25.98 -12.31 -13.31
C ASP A 29 -24.73 -11.66 -12.66
N ALA A 30 -24.31 -10.48 -13.14
CA ALA A 30 -23.16 -9.78 -12.59
C ALA A 30 -23.55 -8.82 -11.46
N HIS A 31 -22.95 -8.99 -10.29
CA HIS A 31 -23.07 -8.05 -9.19
C HIS A 31 -22.00 -6.97 -9.31
N ARG A 32 -22.42 -5.71 -9.42
CA ARG A 32 -21.52 -4.56 -9.41
C ARG A 32 -21.42 -3.97 -8.01
N ILE A 33 -20.21 -3.83 -7.53
CA ILE A 33 -19.90 -3.14 -6.28
C ILE A 33 -19.09 -1.89 -6.62
N SER A 34 -19.66 -0.72 -6.35
CA SER A 34 -18.94 0.56 -6.44
C SER A 34 -18.30 0.86 -5.09
N LEU A 35 -16.98 1.07 -5.10
CA LEU A 35 -16.24 1.45 -3.90
C LEU A 35 -16.13 2.97 -3.86
N GLU A 36 -16.76 3.56 -2.89
CA GLU A 36 -16.71 4.99 -2.62
C GLU A 36 -15.65 5.32 -1.57
N ARG A 37 -15.38 6.61 -1.38
CA ARG A 37 -14.56 7.08 -0.26
C ARG A 37 -15.24 6.75 1.07
N LEU A 38 -14.44 6.49 2.08
CA LEU A 38 -14.96 6.32 3.44
C LEU A 38 -15.65 7.60 3.91
N SER A 39 -16.80 7.45 4.55
CA SER A 39 -17.40 8.55 5.30
C SER A 39 -16.50 8.93 6.49
N PRO A 40 -16.63 10.15 7.05
CA PRO A 40 -15.83 10.56 8.21
C PRO A 40 -15.95 9.58 9.40
N SER A 41 -17.12 9.00 9.63
CA SER A 41 -17.33 8.00 10.69
C SER A 41 -16.60 6.69 10.42
N GLN A 42 -16.64 6.19 9.20
CA GLN A 42 -15.92 4.98 8.78
C GLN A 42 -14.39 5.20 8.81
N ALA A 43 -13.93 6.38 8.36
CA ALA A 43 -12.52 6.73 8.42
C ALA A 43 -12.02 6.82 9.87
N LYS A 44 -12.84 7.37 10.78
CA LYS A 44 -12.53 7.43 12.21
C LYS A 44 -12.47 6.04 12.84
N GLU A 45 -13.42 5.16 12.53
CA GLU A 45 -13.41 3.77 12.97
C GLU A 45 -12.15 3.03 12.49
N MET A 46 -11.81 3.18 11.21
CA MET A 46 -10.60 2.61 10.64
C MET A 46 -9.33 3.17 11.30
N ALA A 47 -9.27 4.48 11.56
CA ALA A 47 -8.14 5.11 12.23
C ALA A 47 -7.95 4.55 13.66
N LEU A 48 -9.04 4.41 14.41
CA LEU A 48 -9.01 3.80 15.75
C LEU A 48 -8.50 2.35 15.73
N TYR A 49 -8.91 1.58 14.73
CA TYR A 49 -8.43 0.20 14.57
C TYR A 49 -6.95 0.13 14.25
N LEU A 50 -6.44 1.07 13.47
CA LEU A 50 -5.02 1.14 13.07
C LEU A 50 -4.12 1.74 14.16
N CYS A 51 -4.66 2.63 14.98
CA CYS A 51 -3.94 3.22 16.12
C CYS A 51 -3.99 2.23 17.29
N HIS A 52 -2.88 1.53 17.57
CA HIS A 52 -2.78 0.56 18.65
C HIS A 52 -2.68 1.19 20.07
N GLU A 53 -2.56 2.51 20.16
CA GLU A 53 -2.41 3.27 21.41
C GLU A 53 -3.57 4.27 21.55
N GLU A 54 -3.81 4.74 22.78
CA GLU A 54 -4.77 5.82 23.05
C GLU A 54 -4.38 7.07 22.26
N THR A 55 -5.21 7.38 21.27
CA THR A 55 -5.00 8.52 20.39
C THR A 55 -6.01 9.60 20.75
N SER A 56 -5.55 10.85 20.89
CA SER A 56 -6.44 11.97 21.20
C SER A 56 -7.46 12.19 20.05
N GLU A 57 -8.64 12.69 20.42
CA GLU A 57 -9.73 12.95 19.45
C GLU A 57 -9.29 13.94 18.37
N GLU A 58 -8.55 14.99 18.75
CA GLU A 58 -8.01 15.98 17.84
C GLU A 58 -7.07 15.36 16.79
N ARG A 59 -6.26 14.39 17.20
CA ARG A 59 -5.36 13.68 16.28
C ARG A 59 -6.14 12.78 15.32
N LEU A 60 -7.18 12.10 15.81
CA LEU A 60 -8.05 11.29 14.97
C LEU A 60 -8.75 12.15 13.91
N ASP A 61 -9.31 13.27 14.32
CA ASP A 61 -10.01 14.19 13.41
C ASP A 61 -9.06 14.78 12.37
N ALA A 62 -7.80 15.08 12.74
CA ALA A 62 -6.78 15.51 11.81
C ALA A 62 -6.41 14.43 10.78
N LEU A 63 -6.26 13.17 11.19
CA LEU A 63 -5.99 12.03 10.31
C LEU A 63 -7.15 11.80 9.33
N VAL A 64 -8.38 11.81 9.85
CA VAL A 64 -9.61 11.63 9.06
C VAL A 64 -9.74 12.72 8.01
N SER A 65 -9.63 13.99 8.43
CA SER A 65 -9.74 15.14 7.52
C SER A 65 -8.70 15.10 6.39
N ARG A 66 -7.46 14.69 6.70
CA ARG A 66 -6.38 14.65 5.70
C ARG A 66 -6.43 13.43 4.80
N SER A 67 -7.01 12.32 5.26
CA SER A 67 -7.14 11.11 4.44
C SER A 67 -8.09 11.29 3.26
N ASP A 68 -8.95 12.31 3.30
CA ASP A 68 -10.00 12.57 2.31
C ASP A 68 -10.86 11.31 2.02
N GLY A 69 -11.06 10.47 3.05
CA GLY A 69 -11.79 9.21 2.95
C GLY A 69 -11.12 8.13 2.11
N ILE A 70 -9.83 8.28 1.79
CA ILE A 70 -9.06 7.28 1.04
C ILE A 70 -8.42 6.30 2.03
N PRO A 71 -8.84 5.00 2.08
CA PRO A 71 -8.36 4.05 3.08
C PRO A 71 -6.84 3.88 3.10
N LEU A 72 -6.24 3.77 1.92
CA LEU A 72 -4.79 3.60 1.79
C LEU A 72 -4.03 4.82 2.35
N PHE A 73 -4.53 6.03 2.09
CA PHE A 73 -3.89 7.23 2.60
C PHE A 73 -4.04 7.34 4.11
N LEU A 74 -5.18 6.97 4.67
CA LEU A 74 -5.38 6.91 6.12
C LEU A 74 -4.40 5.95 6.78
N GLU A 75 -4.22 4.75 6.24
CA GLU A 75 -3.25 3.76 6.71
C GLU A 75 -1.82 4.33 6.73
N GLU A 76 -1.42 5.00 5.66
CA GLU A 76 -0.10 5.60 5.56
C GLU A 76 0.12 6.77 6.53
N LEU A 77 -0.90 7.61 6.73
CA LEU A 77 -0.87 8.69 7.71
C LEU A 77 -0.70 8.14 9.13
N VAL A 78 -1.42 7.09 9.49
CA VAL A 78 -1.29 6.43 10.81
C VAL A 78 0.12 5.86 10.97
N LYS A 79 0.64 5.10 9.99
CA LYS A 79 1.99 4.53 10.04
C LYS A 79 3.08 5.61 10.17
N SER A 80 2.98 6.68 9.40
CA SER A 80 3.97 7.77 9.47
C SER A 80 3.94 8.50 10.82
N SER A 81 2.79 8.54 11.48
CA SER A 81 2.62 9.16 12.78
C SER A 81 3.02 8.27 13.96
N SER A 82 3.15 6.95 13.75
CA SER A 82 3.52 5.96 14.77
C SER A 82 5.00 5.59 14.77
N SER A 83 5.80 6.11 13.82
CA SER A 83 7.23 5.84 13.76
C SER A 83 7.96 6.41 14.97
N ASP A 84 8.97 5.69 15.49
CA ASP A 84 9.69 5.95 16.76
C ASP A 84 10.26 7.37 16.93
N GLN A 85 10.40 8.16 15.87
CA GLN A 85 10.81 9.56 15.94
C GLN A 85 9.72 10.49 16.52
N ALA A 86 8.45 10.09 16.45
CA ALA A 86 7.36 10.82 17.13
C ALA A 86 7.38 10.58 18.66
N ARG A 87 7.99 9.49 19.14
CA ARG A 87 8.11 9.18 20.56
C ARG A 87 9.18 10.01 21.29
N SER A 88 10.16 10.55 20.57
CA SER A 88 11.26 11.34 21.15
C SER A 88 10.94 12.82 21.34
N ALA A 89 9.86 13.31 20.73
CA ALA A 89 9.40 14.67 20.91
C ALA A 89 8.19 14.66 21.86
N HIS A 90 8.44 14.99 23.11
CA HIS A 90 7.40 15.22 24.10
C HIS A 90 6.27 16.09 23.51
N HIS A 91 5.03 15.55 23.44
CA HIS A 91 3.75 16.26 23.33
C HIS A 91 3.51 17.21 22.14
N SER A 92 4.30 17.21 21.10
CA SER A 92 3.95 17.94 19.90
C SER A 92 3.48 16.96 18.82
N ILE A 93 2.25 17.15 18.35
CA ILE A 93 1.79 16.64 17.04
C ILE A 93 2.92 16.97 16.05
N PRO A 94 3.46 16.01 15.28
CA PRO A 94 4.45 16.35 14.28
C PRO A 94 3.87 17.52 13.47
N GLU A 95 4.56 18.67 13.47
CA GLU A 95 4.08 19.89 12.85
C GLU A 95 3.74 19.72 11.35
N THR A 96 4.12 18.60 10.79
CA THR A 96 3.86 18.26 9.39
C THR A 96 3.33 16.84 9.24
N ILE A 97 2.02 16.65 9.47
CA ILE A 97 1.35 15.50 8.87
C ILE A 97 1.38 15.72 7.35
N PRO A 98 1.90 14.75 6.54
CA PRO A 98 1.99 14.92 5.10
C PRO A 98 0.66 15.35 4.49
N SER A 99 0.68 16.32 3.58
CA SER A 99 -0.53 16.83 2.94
C SER A 99 -1.01 15.90 1.82
N SER A 100 -0.17 14.96 1.39
CA SER A 100 -0.48 14.00 0.33
C SER A 100 0.17 12.64 0.58
N LEU A 101 -0.39 11.62 -0.08
CA LEU A 101 0.18 10.26 -0.08
C LEU A 101 1.64 10.28 -0.60
N ASN A 102 1.90 11.07 -1.64
CA ASN A 102 3.25 11.19 -2.21
C ASN A 102 4.25 11.75 -1.20
N GLU A 103 3.89 12.78 -0.45
CA GLU A 103 4.76 13.33 0.60
C GLU A 103 5.04 12.30 1.70
N SER A 104 4.03 11.55 2.12
CA SER A 104 4.19 10.49 3.10
C SER A 104 5.14 9.39 2.61
N LEU A 105 4.98 8.95 1.37
CA LEU A 105 5.84 7.94 0.75
C LEU A 105 7.26 8.46 0.57
N MET A 106 7.44 9.69 0.07
CA MET A 106 8.75 10.31 -0.11
C MET A 106 9.49 10.47 1.21
N ALA A 107 8.83 10.96 2.25
CA ALA A 107 9.42 11.07 3.58
C ALA A 107 9.85 9.71 4.16
N ARG A 108 9.16 8.63 3.80
CA ARG A 108 9.55 7.26 4.16
C ARG A 108 10.77 6.80 3.37
N ILE A 109 10.77 7.00 2.06
CA ILE A 109 11.90 6.66 1.17
C ILE A 109 13.15 7.45 1.56
N ASP A 110 13.02 8.72 1.93
CA ASP A 110 14.16 9.57 2.31
C ASP A 110 14.85 9.14 3.61
N ARG A 111 14.13 8.43 4.49
CA ARG A 111 14.69 7.85 5.72
C ARG A 111 15.39 6.50 5.51
N MET A 112 15.25 5.91 4.31
CA MET A 112 15.87 4.62 3.98
C MET A 112 17.37 4.78 3.72
N GLY A 113 18.12 3.74 4.01
CA GLY A 113 19.54 3.63 3.73
C GLY A 113 19.84 3.13 2.31
N GLU A 114 20.73 2.15 2.22
CA GLU A 114 21.15 1.57 0.94
C GLU A 114 20.03 0.84 0.17
N GLU A 115 19.00 0.36 0.88
CA GLU A 115 17.82 -0.26 0.30
C GLU A 115 17.04 0.67 -0.63
N LYS A 116 17.22 2.00 -0.52
CA LYS A 116 16.65 3.00 -1.43
C LYS A 116 17.13 2.81 -2.87
N GLU A 117 18.38 2.44 -3.08
CA GLU A 117 18.92 2.13 -4.41
C GLU A 117 18.19 0.95 -5.04
N ILE A 118 17.98 -0.12 -4.25
CA ILE A 118 17.26 -1.31 -4.69
C ILE A 118 15.81 -0.97 -5.05
N LEU A 119 15.16 -0.11 -4.25
CA LEU A 119 13.82 0.37 -4.53
C LEU A 119 13.71 1.08 -5.89
N TYR A 120 14.65 1.96 -6.20
CA TYR A 120 14.67 2.68 -7.48
C TYR A 120 14.91 1.75 -8.67
N ILE A 121 15.85 0.81 -8.56
CA ILE A 121 16.10 -0.18 -9.60
C ILE A 121 14.83 -1.04 -9.83
N ALA A 122 14.21 -1.50 -8.76
CA ALA A 122 12.96 -2.26 -8.83
C ALA A 122 11.83 -1.44 -9.51
N ALA A 123 11.72 -0.15 -9.21
CA ALA A 123 10.72 0.73 -9.82
C ALA A 123 10.93 0.90 -11.34
N VAL A 124 12.17 0.89 -11.82
CA VAL A 124 12.49 0.91 -13.26
C VAL A 124 12.10 -0.39 -13.94
N ILE A 125 12.24 -1.53 -13.26
CA ILE A 125 11.79 -2.84 -13.79
C ILE A 125 10.27 -2.83 -14.02
N GLY A 126 9.51 -2.30 -13.06
CA GLY A 126 8.07 -2.15 -13.18
C GLY A 126 7.32 -2.49 -11.91
N ARG A 127 5.99 -2.62 -12.01
CA ARG A 127 5.10 -2.87 -10.89
C ARG A 127 5.40 -4.16 -10.14
N SER A 128 5.83 -5.19 -10.86
CA SER A 128 6.16 -6.50 -10.32
C SER A 128 7.56 -6.92 -10.80
N PHE A 129 8.35 -7.51 -9.93
CA PHE A 129 9.70 -7.95 -10.21
C PHE A 129 10.06 -9.21 -9.41
N THR A 130 11.07 -9.96 -9.87
CA THR A 130 11.58 -11.13 -9.16
C THR A 130 12.93 -10.83 -8.52
N LYS A 131 13.25 -11.52 -7.43
CA LYS A 131 14.56 -11.43 -6.79
C LYS A 131 15.68 -11.80 -7.77
N ASN A 132 15.48 -12.87 -8.57
CA ASN A 132 16.46 -13.31 -9.57
C ASN A 132 16.79 -12.22 -10.60
N LEU A 133 15.79 -11.47 -11.08
CA LEU A 133 16.02 -10.36 -12.00
C LEU A 133 16.82 -9.24 -11.34
N LEU A 134 16.51 -8.90 -10.08
CA LEU A 134 17.30 -7.93 -9.33
C LEU A 134 18.74 -8.40 -9.12
N GLU A 135 18.99 -9.67 -8.80
CA GLU A 135 20.32 -10.26 -8.64
C GLU A 135 21.19 -10.11 -9.90
N GLN A 136 20.58 -10.18 -11.08
CA GLN A 136 21.28 -10.00 -12.35
C GLN A 136 21.64 -8.54 -12.63
N ILE A 137 20.92 -7.59 -12.08
CA ILE A 137 21.11 -6.15 -12.32
C ILE A 137 22.01 -5.53 -11.26
N VAL A 138 21.82 -5.95 -10.01
CA VAL A 138 22.48 -5.37 -8.84
C VAL A 138 23.72 -6.20 -8.48
N GLN A 139 24.89 -5.56 -8.41
CA GLN A 139 26.13 -6.20 -8.00
C GLN A 139 26.21 -6.34 -6.46
N ARG A 140 25.28 -7.08 -5.89
CA ARG A 140 25.19 -7.36 -4.45
C ARG A 140 25.05 -8.86 -4.21
N SER A 141 25.40 -9.32 -3.03
CA SER A 141 25.20 -10.71 -2.67
C SER A 141 23.71 -11.05 -2.49
N SER A 142 23.34 -12.31 -2.72
CA SER A 142 21.95 -12.78 -2.55
C SER A 142 21.43 -12.57 -1.11
N SER A 143 22.32 -12.62 -0.11
CA SER A 143 21.98 -12.37 1.31
C SER A 143 21.69 -10.90 1.57
N GLU A 144 22.51 -9.99 1.07
CA GLU A 144 22.28 -8.54 1.19
C GLU A 144 20.97 -8.15 0.49
N LEU A 145 20.75 -8.65 -0.73
CA LEU A 145 19.53 -8.37 -1.46
C LEU A 145 18.29 -8.88 -0.72
N SER A 146 18.37 -10.06 -0.08
CA SER A 146 17.28 -10.54 0.76
C SER A 146 17.01 -9.63 1.95
N SER A 147 18.07 -9.12 2.59
CA SER A 147 17.94 -8.17 3.70
C SER A 147 17.25 -6.88 3.25
N TYR A 148 17.66 -6.32 2.11
CA TYR A 148 17.03 -5.11 1.55
C TYR A 148 15.57 -5.36 1.17
N LEU A 149 15.24 -6.48 0.54
CA LEU A 149 13.86 -6.82 0.20
C LEU A 149 12.98 -6.99 1.43
N ASN A 150 13.50 -7.57 2.51
CA ASN A 150 12.79 -7.63 3.78
C ASN A 150 12.57 -6.22 4.37
N ALA A 151 13.58 -5.36 4.36
CA ALA A 151 13.45 -3.98 4.80
C ALA A 151 12.38 -3.21 3.98
N LEU A 152 12.30 -3.42 2.66
CA LEU A 152 11.27 -2.83 1.82
C LEU A 152 9.87 -3.35 2.16
N GLN A 153 9.75 -4.64 2.53
CA GLN A 153 8.47 -5.23 2.99
C GLN A 153 8.08 -4.69 4.36
N ASP A 154 9.00 -4.62 5.32
CA ASP A 154 8.76 -4.10 6.68
C ASP A 154 8.33 -2.63 6.62
N ASN A 155 8.91 -1.87 5.69
CA ASN A 155 8.47 -0.51 5.39
C ASN A 155 7.16 -0.44 4.59
N GLY A 156 6.57 -1.57 4.20
CA GLY A 156 5.29 -1.63 3.48
C GLY A 156 5.33 -1.02 2.08
N LEU A 157 6.49 -0.96 1.44
CA LEU A 157 6.66 -0.44 0.08
C LEU A 157 6.43 -1.52 -0.98
N VAL A 158 6.81 -2.75 -0.68
CA VAL A 158 6.59 -3.92 -1.52
C VAL A 158 5.95 -5.05 -0.70
N PHE A 159 5.33 -6.00 -1.38
CA PHE A 159 4.85 -7.23 -0.78
C PHE A 159 5.23 -8.43 -1.66
N ARG A 160 5.42 -9.56 -1.00
CA ARG A 160 5.78 -10.81 -1.66
C ARG A 160 4.53 -11.51 -2.17
N VAL A 161 4.56 -11.96 -3.43
CA VAL A 161 3.46 -12.68 -4.10
C VAL A 161 3.97 -14.03 -4.60
N GLY A 162 3.11 -15.05 -4.51
CA GLY A 162 3.42 -16.39 -4.96
C GLY A 162 4.16 -17.25 -3.93
N ILE A 163 4.50 -18.46 -4.36
CA ILE A 163 5.18 -19.48 -3.55
C ILE A 163 6.44 -19.88 -4.32
N GLU A 164 7.53 -20.16 -3.62
CA GLU A 164 8.76 -20.62 -4.26
C GLU A 164 8.53 -21.86 -5.16
N PRO A 165 9.18 -21.94 -6.31
CA PRO A 165 10.20 -21.02 -6.83
C PRO A 165 9.66 -19.80 -7.59
N PHE A 166 8.35 -19.60 -7.67
CA PHE A 166 7.69 -18.54 -8.46
C PHE A 166 7.37 -17.29 -7.63
N THR A 167 8.26 -16.91 -6.73
CA THR A 167 8.09 -15.73 -5.90
C THR A 167 8.41 -14.45 -6.68
N SER A 168 7.49 -13.49 -6.65
CA SER A 168 7.67 -12.13 -7.13
C SER A 168 7.40 -11.11 -6.01
N TYR A 169 7.82 -9.89 -6.24
CA TYR A 169 7.55 -8.75 -5.38
C TYR A 169 6.74 -7.74 -6.16
N GLU A 170 5.76 -7.13 -5.52
CA GLU A 170 4.93 -6.10 -6.11
C GLU A 170 4.93 -4.84 -5.26
N PHE A 171 4.91 -3.67 -5.92
CA PHE A 171 4.76 -2.40 -5.21
C PHE A 171 3.35 -2.25 -4.66
N LYS A 172 3.24 -1.82 -3.40
CA LYS A 172 1.96 -1.59 -2.73
C LYS A 172 1.20 -0.39 -3.32
N HIS A 173 1.93 0.60 -3.81
CA HIS A 173 1.41 1.91 -4.23
C HIS A 173 1.65 2.21 -5.72
N ALA A 174 1.66 1.18 -6.58
CA ALA A 174 1.89 1.33 -8.03
C ALA A 174 0.59 1.49 -8.83
#